data_f9a5a4990d40a70db672e3440218b6f8
#
_entry.id   f9a5a4990d40a70db672e3440218b6f8
#
_cell.length_a   1.000
_cell.length_b   1.000
_cell.length_c   1.000
_cell.angle_alpha   90.00
_cell.angle_beta   90.00
_cell.angle_gamma   90.00
#
_symmetry.space_group_name_H-M   'P 1'
#
loop_
_entity.id
_entity.type
_entity.pdbx_description
1 polymer ?
#
loop_
_entity_poly.entity_id
_entity_poly.type
_entity_poly.pdbx_seq_one_letter_code
_entity_poly.pdbx_strand_id
1 'polypeptide(L)'
;MFRLRFLPMKTGAGAGASASECKTTDDLTLVAASWRNSDSMPPGSSIVTSPGLAKVLTHAELGSCDAWKHAFRNKCKDHRYYEIIEETLEDAFEYHYLLLEDDSGNARAIQPVFFVRQNLVEGVPGKMSSIVDRVRKIFPHFLTMRVLMVGCAAGTGDLAACDERDETWVANALQASLSSYARQNKASLVVLKDFPATYRLELETFPIHGYARIPSMPMTRLPLPYNNWDEYFLTLSKATRKDLRRKFRKAERPPKIEMEVVSDIAPLVDEIHPLYLAVHERSPLKFETLTKGYFRTIGRRMPDRARFFIWRQLGKIVAFSFCLVCDDKIYDECIGLDYSVALDLHLYFYTLRDIISWALEHGLKYYYSNPLNYEPKLHLDCELVPLDLYVTHTNSLLNPIFRHFLKYLGPTRHDPVLQRFPNADQL
;
A
#
# COMPACT_ATOMS: atom_id res chain seq x y z
N MET A 1 -22.10 15.40 4.14
CA MET A 1 -22.74 14.16 3.61
C MET A 1 -21.80 13.61 2.55
N PHE A 2 -20.74 12.89 2.99
CA PHE A 2 -19.69 12.36 2.11
C PHE A 2 -20.11 10.97 1.67
N ARG A 3 -20.59 10.83 0.43
CA ARG A 3 -20.79 9.54 -0.23
C ARG A 3 -19.58 9.27 -1.11
N LEU A 4 -18.65 8.48 -0.65
CA LEU A 4 -17.75 7.72 -1.51
C LEU A 4 -18.63 6.67 -2.24
N ARG A 5 -18.97 6.93 -3.50
CA ARG A 5 -19.64 5.95 -4.36
C ARG A 5 -18.56 5.15 -5.09
N PHE A 6 -18.36 3.94 -4.65
CA PHE A 6 -17.79 2.91 -5.50
C PHE A 6 -18.87 2.40 -6.45
N LEU A 7 -18.63 2.50 -7.75
CA LEU A 7 -19.52 1.93 -8.76
C LEU A 7 -19.29 0.43 -8.87
N PRO A 8 -20.34 -0.40 -8.85
CA PRO A 8 -20.19 -1.82 -9.15
C PRO A 8 -19.79 -2.00 -10.62
N MET A 9 -18.84 -2.88 -10.89
CA MET A 9 -18.53 -3.33 -12.24
C MET A 9 -19.77 -3.92 -12.90
N LYS A 10 -20.36 -3.21 -13.84
CA LYS A 10 -21.36 -3.78 -14.77
C LYS A 10 -20.61 -4.60 -15.83
N THR A 11 -20.84 -5.89 -15.81
CA THR A 11 -20.63 -6.74 -16.98
C THR A 11 -21.68 -6.40 -18.02
N GLY A 12 -21.30 -5.68 -19.07
CA GLY A 12 -22.18 -5.35 -20.18
C GLY A 12 -21.36 -5.08 -21.42
N ALA A 13 -21.49 -5.94 -22.40
CA ALA A 13 -20.94 -5.78 -23.73
C ALA A 13 -21.64 -4.64 -24.48
N GLY A 14 -20.86 -3.90 -25.31
CA GLY A 14 -21.46 -3.21 -26.43
C GLY A 14 -20.92 -1.82 -26.72
N ALA A 15 -20.26 -1.72 -27.88
CA ALA A 15 -20.23 -0.64 -28.87
C ALA A 15 -19.53 0.69 -28.54
N GLY A 16 -18.43 0.89 -29.27
CA GLY A 16 -18.07 2.04 -30.10
C GLY A 16 -18.23 3.44 -29.50
N ALA A 17 -17.08 4.07 -29.17
CA ALA A 17 -16.98 5.52 -29.20
C ALA A 17 -15.55 5.93 -29.59
N SER A 18 -15.49 6.86 -30.50
CA SER A 18 -14.37 7.45 -31.21
C SER A 18 -13.25 7.96 -30.29
N ALA A 19 -12.04 7.82 -30.82
CA ALA A 19 -10.83 8.46 -30.29
C ALA A 19 -11.01 9.98 -30.22
N SER A 20 -10.84 10.55 -29.01
CA SER A 20 -10.52 11.94 -28.81
C SER A 20 -9.15 12.02 -28.14
N GLU A 21 -8.31 12.83 -28.74
CA GLU A 21 -6.89 13.02 -28.49
C GLU A 21 -6.55 13.20 -27.00
N CYS A 22 -5.61 12.41 -26.56
CA CYS A 22 -4.91 12.51 -25.29
C CYS A 22 -4.03 13.78 -25.32
N LYS A 23 -4.38 14.81 -24.58
CA LYS A 23 -3.50 15.94 -24.31
C LYS A 23 -2.50 15.58 -23.21
N THR A 24 -1.30 15.78 -23.59
CA THR A 24 0.01 15.53 -23.01
C THR A 24 0.20 15.85 -21.53
N THR A 25 1.05 15.05 -20.95
CA THR A 25 1.66 14.92 -19.63
C THR A 25 2.38 16.15 -19.04
N ASP A 26 2.31 17.33 -19.63
CA ASP A 26 3.08 18.50 -19.20
C ASP A 26 2.47 19.32 -18.04
N ASP A 27 1.20 19.08 -17.69
CA ASP A 27 0.52 19.84 -16.63
C ASP A 27 0.81 19.35 -15.20
N LEU A 28 1.39 18.15 -15.03
CA LEU A 28 1.70 17.61 -13.71
C LEU A 28 3.04 18.12 -13.14
N THR A 29 3.95 18.52 -13.98
CA THR A 29 5.29 18.99 -13.58
C THR A 29 5.29 20.41 -12.99
N LEU A 30 4.31 21.24 -13.32
CA LEU A 30 4.20 22.61 -12.82
C LEU A 30 3.64 22.71 -11.39
N VAL A 31 2.96 21.68 -10.90
CA VAL A 31 2.40 21.66 -9.54
C VAL A 31 3.46 21.25 -8.51
N ALA A 32 4.42 20.40 -8.89
CA ALA A 32 5.46 19.89 -7.99
C ALA A 32 6.51 20.95 -7.61
N ALA A 33 6.81 21.91 -8.49
CA ALA A 33 7.87 22.90 -8.26
C ALA A 33 7.55 23.94 -7.17
N SER A 34 6.29 24.11 -6.75
CA SER A 34 5.88 25.10 -5.73
C SER A 34 5.94 24.59 -4.27
N TRP A 35 6.37 23.34 -4.05
CA TRP A 35 6.27 22.67 -2.76
C TRP A 35 7.50 22.85 -1.85
N ARG A 36 8.60 23.38 -2.36
CA ARG A 36 9.90 23.42 -1.65
C ARG A 36 10.04 24.56 -0.60
N ASN A 37 9.02 25.41 -0.41
CA ASN A 37 9.00 26.39 0.68
C ASN A 37 8.04 25.92 1.78
N SER A 38 8.48 24.99 2.62
CA SER A 38 7.71 24.48 3.73
C SER A 38 8.10 25.12 5.05
N ASP A 39 7.10 25.61 5.77
CA ASP A 39 7.13 25.88 7.20
C ASP A 39 7.19 24.55 8.02
N SER A 40 8.01 23.57 7.63
CA SER A 40 8.24 22.34 8.39
C SER A 40 9.21 22.59 9.55
N MET A 41 9.12 21.80 10.60
CA MET A 41 10.11 21.83 11.67
C MET A 41 11.51 21.63 11.10
N PRO A 42 12.50 22.49 11.47
CA PRO A 42 13.86 22.31 10.99
C PRO A 42 14.43 20.96 11.45
N PRO A 43 15.32 20.35 10.66
CA PRO A 43 16.09 19.17 11.08
C PRO A 43 16.77 19.40 12.44
N GLY A 44 16.86 18.36 13.27
CA GLY A 44 17.40 18.47 14.63
C GLY A 44 16.40 18.97 15.68
N SER A 45 15.18 19.31 15.30
CA SER A 45 14.13 19.65 16.26
C SER A 45 13.75 18.44 17.12
N SER A 46 13.45 18.69 18.39
CA SER A 46 13.10 17.63 19.35
C SER A 46 11.79 17.93 20.09
N ILE A 47 11.06 16.88 20.43
CA ILE A 47 9.84 16.93 21.23
C ILE A 47 10.05 16.04 22.43
N VAL A 48 9.94 16.61 23.63
CA VAL A 48 9.96 15.83 24.87
C VAL A 48 8.68 15.00 24.92
N THR A 49 8.83 13.72 25.15
CA THR A 49 7.73 12.77 25.32
C THR A 49 7.82 12.20 26.75
N SER A 50 6.71 11.73 27.29
CA SER A 50 6.76 10.82 28.43
C SER A 50 6.36 9.46 27.84
N PRO A 51 7.32 8.64 27.49
CA PRO A 51 8.50 8.20 28.23
C PRO A 51 9.88 8.52 27.62
N GLY A 52 10.09 9.62 26.93
CA GLY A 52 11.43 9.91 26.39
C GLY A 52 11.48 11.14 25.48
N LEU A 53 12.33 11.11 24.44
CA LEU A 53 12.57 12.19 23.51
C LEU A 53 12.34 11.71 22.08
N ALA A 54 11.56 12.46 21.29
CA ALA A 54 11.43 12.26 19.85
C ALA A 54 12.23 13.34 19.09
N LYS A 55 13.21 12.94 18.31
CA LYS A 55 14.01 13.80 17.43
C LYS A 55 13.64 13.57 15.97
N VAL A 56 13.61 14.64 15.20
CA VAL A 56 13.40 14.56 13.75
C VAL A 56 14.74 14.43 13.05
N LEU A 57 14.96 13.33 12.34
CA LEU A 57 16.16 13.11 11.53
C LEU A 57 15.87 13.41 10.06
N THR A 58 16.91 13.93 9.38
CA THR A 58 16.96 14.02 7.92
C THR A 58 17.40 12.71 7.30
N HIS A 59 17.17 12.54 6.00
CA HIS A 59 17.72 11.41 5.23
C HIS A 59 19.25 11.29 5.36
N ALA A 60 19.98 12.39 5.36
CA ALA A 60 21.43 12.38 5.50
C ALA A 60 21.91 11.84 6.86
N GLU A 61 21.13 12.09 7.93
CA GLU A 61 21.45 11.63 9.29
C GLU A 61 21.14 10.13 9.47
N LEU A 62 20.20 9.57 8.68
CA LEU A 62 19.88 8.13 8.73
C LEU A 62 21.06 7.25 8.38
N GLY A 63 21.86 7.63 7.39
CA GLY A 63 23.02 6.84 6.94
C GLY A 63 24.04 6.56 8.04
N SER A 64 24.15 7.44 9.03
CA SER A 64 25.02 7.31 10.20
C SER A 64 24.34 6.70 11.43
N CYS A 65 23.04 6.41 11.36
CA CYS A 65 22.25 5.92 12.49
C CYS A 65 22.10 4.39 12.43
N ASP A 66 22.85 3.66 13.27
CA ASP A 66 22.75 2.19 13.32
C ASP A 66 21.36 1.70 13.71
N ALA A 67 20.63 2.45 14.53
CA ALA A 67 19.26 2.12 14.91
C ALA A 67 18.33 2.03 13.68
N TRP A 68 18.58 2.79 12.60
CA TRP A 68 17.80 2.72 11.37
C TRP A 68 17.85 1.35 10.72
N LYS A 69 19.03 0.75 10.63
CA LYS A 69 19.21 -0.60 10.08
C LYS A 69 18.65 -1.67 11.01
N HIS A 70 18.75 -1.46 12.33
CA HIS A 70 18.25 -2.39 13.33
C HIS A 70 16.73 -2.48 13.39
N ALA A 71 16.03 -1.34 13.27
CA ALA A 71 14.58 -1.25 13.38
C ALA A 71 13.82 -2.15 12.38
N PHE A 72 14.40 -2.45 11.23
CA PHE A 72 13.73 -3.20 10.16
C PHE A 72 14.46 -4.49 9.76
N ARG A 73 15.48 -4.91 10.50
CA ARG A 73 16.33 -6.07 10.11
C ARG A 73 15.55 -7.37 9.87
N ASN A 74 14.46 -7.59 10.62
CA ASN A 74 13.62 -8.77 10.55
C ASN A 74 12.37 -8.59 9.71
N LYS A 75 12.24 -7.44 8.98
CA LYS A 75 11.05 -7.12 8.20
C LYS A 75 11.32 -7.34 6.71
N CYS A 76 10.32 -7.80 5.97
CA CYS A 76 10.44 -7.97 4.52
C CYS A 76 10.74 -6.65 3.81
N LYS A 77 10.09 -5.58 4.25
CA LYS A 77 10.34 -4.19 3.86
C LYS A 77 11.32 -3.59 4.87
N ASP A 78 12.61 -3.86 4.68
CA ASP A 78 13.67 -3.33 5.55
C ASP A 78 13.96 -1.84 5.26
N HIS A 79 14.96 -1.26 5.95
CA HIS A 79 15.33 0.15 5.79
C HIS A 79 15.56 0.56 4.32
N ARG A 80 16.12 -0.33 3.47
CA ARG A 80 16.34 -0.07 2.03
C ARG A 80 15.03 0.22 1.31
N TYR A 81 13.94 -0.47 1.67
CA TYR A 81 12.64 -0.26 1.07
C TYR A 81 12.12 1.16 1.32
N TYR A 82 12.22 1.64 2.56
CA TYR A 82 11.79 3.01 2.91
C TYR A 82 12.62 4.08 2.21
N GLU A 83 13.94 3.88 2.11
CA GLU A 83 14.83 4.78 1.34
C GLU A 83 14.46 4.82 -0.14
N ILE A 84 14.16 3.67 -0.75
CA ILE A 84 13.71 3.59 -2.14
C ILE A 84 12.38 4.33 -2.34
N ILE A 85 11.42 4.14 -1.42
CA ILE A 85 10.14 4.83 -1.47
C ILE A 85 10.33 6.34 -1.38
N GLU A 86 11.14 6.84 -0.46
CA GLU A 86 11.46 8.27 -0.33
C GLU A 86 12.08 8.83 -1.62
N GLU A 87 13.14 8.20 -2.14
CA GLU A 87 13.84 8.63 -3.33
C GLU A 87 12.99 8.63 -4.62
N THR A 88 12.02 7.71 -4.70
CA THR A 88 11.27 7.49 -5.94
C THR A 88 9.85 8.02 -5.94
N LEU A 89 9.32 8.41 -4.78
CA LEU A 89 7.98 8.98 -4.59
C LEU A 89 8.02 10.35 -3.88
N GLU A 90 9.16 11.05 -3.87
CA GLU A 90 9.35 12.34 -3.19
C GLU A 90 8.37 13.44 -3.64
N ASP A 91 7.92 13.39 -4.89
CA ASP A 91 6.94 14.34 -5.43
C ASP A 91 5.55 14.21 -4.80
N ALA A 92 5.20 13.01 -4.29
CA ALA A 92 3.89 12.72 -3.73
C ALA A 92 3.84 12.85 -2.21
N PHE A 93 4.96 12.59 -1.53
CA PHE A 93 5.04 12.48 -0.09
C PHE A 93 6.26 13.21 0.46
N GLU A 94 6.09 13.92 1.58
CA GLU A 94 7.18 14.55 2.33
C GLU A 94 7.56 13.64 3.50
N TYR A 95 8.74 13.00 3.44
CA TYR A 95 9.18 11.99 4.41
C TYR A 95 9.95 12.60 5.56
N HIS A 96 9.70 12.11 6.77
CA HIS A 96 10.43 12.43 7.98
C HIS A 96 10.68 11.17 8.80
N TYR A 97 11.66 11.21 9.70
CA TYR A 97 12.03 10.08 10.54
C TYR A 97 12.09 10.51 11.99
N LEU A 98 11.30 9.87 12.84
CA LEU A 98 11.26 10.17 14.26
C LEU A 98 12.15 9.17 15.00
N LEU A 99 13.33 9.61 15.43
CA LEU A 99 14.18 8.87 16.35
C LEU A 99 13.57 9.00 17.74
N LEU A 100 13.22 7.86 18.34
CA LEU A 100 12.67 7.77 19.70
C LEU A 100 13.76 7.27 20.63
N GLU A 101 14.14 8.12 21.61
CA GLU A 101 15.15 7.84 22.61
C GLU A 101 14.49 7.71 23.99
N ASP A 102 14.97 6.78 24.82
CA ASP A 102 14.61 6.70 26.23
C ASP A 102 15.26 7.80 27.08
N ASP A 103 14.95 7.86 28.36
CA ASP A 103 15.49 8.86 29.30
C ASP A 103 17.01 8.76 29.49
N SER A 104 17.63 7.66 29.09
CA SER A 104 19.07 7.44 29.10
C SER A 104 19.74 7.84 27.79
N GLY A 105 18.96 8.29 26.78
CA GLY A 105 19.44 8.66 25.46
C GLY A 105 19.70 7.47 24.53
N ASN A 106 19.20 6.28 24.85
CA ASN A 106 19.32 5.12 23.98
C ASN A 106 18.24 5.17 22.91
N ALA A 107 18.61 4.98 21.65
CA ALA A 107 17.70 4.85 20.52
C ALA A 107 16.88 3.55 20.65
N ARG A 108 15.56 3.67 20.77
CA ARG A 108 14.63 2.55 20.89
C ARG A 108 13.87 2.28 19.61
N ALA A 109 13.68 3.30 18.77
CA ALA A 109 13.03 3.17 17.48
C ALA A 109 13.41 4.30 16.53
N ILE A 110 13.27 4.06 15.22
CA ILE A 110 13.22 5.13 14.20
C ILE A 110 11.97 4.93 13.36
N GLN A 111 10.94 5.73 13.64
CA GLN A 111 9.66 5.61 12.99
C GLN A 111 9.60 6.48 11.73
N PRO A 112 9.44 5.89 10.53
CA PRO A 112 9.11 6.62 9.33
C PRO A 112 7.73 7.23 9.43
N VAL A 113 7.63 8.50 9.07
CA VAL A 113 6.39 9.24 8.94
C VAL A 113 6.43 10.05 7.66
N PHE A 114 5.28 10.40 7.13
CA PHE A 114 5.23 11.25 5.94
C PHE A 114 4.02 12.15 5.96
N PHE A 115 4.14 13.30 5.29
CA PHE A 115 3.02 14.19 5.06
C PHE A 115 2.48 13.99 3.65
N VAL A 116 1.16 14.01 3.56
CA VAL A 116 0.44 13.96 2.28
C VAL A 116 -0.69 14.99 2.31
N ARG A 117 -1.02 15.53 1.15
CA ARG A 117 -2.21 16.37 1.01
C ARG A 117 -3.35 15.55 0.42
N GLN A 118 -4.35 15.31 1.24
CA GLN A 118 -5.56 14.59 0.84
C GLN A 118 -6.61 15.57 0.29
N ASN A 119 -7.13 15.25 -0.88
CA ASN A 119 -8.21 15.98 -1.50
C ASN A 119 -9.57 15.58 -0.90
N LEU A 120 -10.24 16.48 -0.20
CA LEU A 120 -11.50 16.19 0.47
C LEU A 120 -12.69 15.98 -0.49
N VAL A 121 -12.53 16.31 -1.75
CA VAL A 121 -13.56 16.16 -2.80
C VAL A 121 -13.19 15.15 -3.86
N GLU A 122 -12.15 14.36 -3.63
CA GLU A 122 -11.78 13.28 -4.53
C GLU A 122 -12.91 12.23 -4.57
N GLY A 123 -13.34 11.87 -5.79
CA GLY A 123 -14.45 10.93 -5.97
C GLY A 123 -15.85 11.53 -5.80
N VAL A 124 -16.01 12.85 -5.60
CA VAL A 124 -17.32 13.50 -5.61
C VAL A 124 -17.69 13.83 -7.05
N PRO A 125 -18.68 13.13 -7.67
CA PRO A 125 -19.09 13.41 -9.06
C PRO A 125 -19.91 14.67 -9.17
N GLY A 126 -19.79 15.39 -10.31
CA GLY A 126 -20.72 16.41 -10.76
C GLY A 126 -20.23 17.86 -10.63
N LYS A 127 -21.18 18.80 -10.64
CA LYS A 127 -20.93 20.25 -10.68
C LYS A 127 -20.04 20.78 -9.55
N MET A 128 -19.98 20.06 -8.42
CA MET A 128 -19.16 20.45 -7.28
C MET A 128 -17.66 20.29 -7.56
N SER A 129 -17.23 19.27 -8.28
CA SER A 129 -15.85 19.10 -8.74
C SER A 129 -15.42 20.30 -9.59
N SER A 130 -16.23 20.69 -10.59
CA SER A 130 -15.92 21.80 -11.49
C SER A 130 -15.83 23.16 -10.77
N ILE A 131 -16.60 23.36 -9.70
CA ILE A 131 -16.54 24.59 -8.88
C ILE A 131 -15.24 24.58 -8.07
N VAL A 132 -14.91 23.46 -7.45
CA VAL A 132 -13.68 23.29 -6.67
C VAL A 132 -12.45 23.49 -7.55
N ASP A 133 -12.43 22.91 -8.75
CA ASP A 133 -11.30 23.06 -9.71
C ASP A 133 -11.15 24.52 -10.18
N ARG A 134 -12.25 25.25 -10.32
CA ARG A 134 -12.22 26.68 -10.63
C ARG A 134 -11.65 27.51 -9.48
N VAL A 135 -12.06 27.21 -8.24
CA VAL A 135 -11.56 27.89 -7.03
C VAL A 135 -10.08 27.56 -6.81
N ARG A 136 -9.64 26.34 -7.10
CA ARG A 136 -8.22 25.91 -6.99
C ARG A 136 -7.28 26.63 -7.95
N LYS A 137 -7.76 27.14 -9.08
CA LYS A 137 -6.93 28.01 -9.94
C LYS A 137 -6.46 29.28 -9.23
N ILE A 138 -7.22 29.75 -8.23
CA ILE A 138 -6.91 30.96 -7.43
C ILE A 138 -6.34 30.53 -6.06
N PHE A 139 -6.89 29.47 -5.45
CA PHE A 139 -6.49 28.93 -4.15
C PHE A 139 -6.13 27.44 -4.30
N PRO A 140 -4.89 27.09 -4.65
CA PRO A 140 -4.50 25.72 -4.98
C PRO A 140 -4.80 24.67 -3.90
N HIS A 141 -4.87 25.08 -2.63
CA HIS A 141 -5.12 24.21 -1.48
C HIS A 141 -6.56 24.19 -0.99
N PHE A 142 -7.50 24.76 -1.75
CA PHE A 142 -8.91 24.78 -1.37
C PHE A 142 -9.47 23.36 -1.24
N LEU A 143 -10.06 23.04 -0.07
CA LEU A 143 -10.56 21.70 0.30
C LEU A 143 -9.51 20.57 0.22
N THR A 144 -8.24 20.88 0.51
CA THR A 144 -7.21 19.88 0.77
C THR A 144 -6.84 19.90 2.25
N MET A 145 -6.59 18.73 2.83
CA MET A 145 -6.07 18.58 4.19
C MET A 145 -4.63 18.05 4.15
N ARG A 146 -3.74 18.67 4.93
CA ARG A 146 -2.43 18.08 5.20
C ARG A 146 -2.59 17.04 6.30
N VAL A 147 -2.14 15.83 6.03
CA VAL A 147 -2.24 14.66 6.91
C VAL A 147 -0.85 14.18 7.25
N LEU A 148 -0.57 13.98 8.53
CA LEU A 148 0.60 13.24 8.99
C LEU A 148 0.24 11.76 9.03
N MET A 149 0.97 10.95 8.28
CA MET A 149 0.83 9.49 8.27
C MET A 149 2.03 8.81 8.90
N VAL A 150 1.79 7.80 9.71
CA VAL A 150 2.80 6.92 10.33
C VAL A 150 2.78 5.59 9.60
N GLY A 151 3.94 5.10 9.18
CA GLY A 151 4.08 3.84 8.46
C GLY A 151 4.72 4.02 7.09
N CYS A 152 4.33 3.18 6.13
CA CYS A 152 4.88 3.15 4.78
C CYS A 152 3.90 3.74 3.77
N ALA A 153 4.36 4.61 2.87
CA ALA A 153 3.50 5.16 1.82
C ALA A 153 3.04 4.06 0.84
N ALA A 154 3.94 3.18 0.43
CA ALA A 154 3.64 2.05 -0.45
C ALA A 154 3.75 0.70 0.30
N GLY A 155 2.91 0.52 1.32
CA GLY A 155 2.89 -0.72 2.11
C GLY A 155 2.10 -0.61 3.40
N THR A 156 2.17 -1.67 4.20
CA THR A 156 1.59 -1.73 5.54
C THR A 156 2.38 -0.90 6.54
N GLY A 157 1.72 -0.42 7.59
CA GLY A 157 2.36 0.18 8.74
C GLY A 157 3.13 -0.85 9.58
N ASP A 158 4.13 -0.38 10.28
CA ASP A 158 4.94 -1.19 11.20
C ASP A 158 5.44 -0.29 12.35
N LEU A 159 5.61 -0.86 13.54
CA LEU A 159 6.34 -0.22 14.62
C LEU A 159 7.84 -0.46 14.40
N ALA A 160 8.57 0.61 14.19
CA ALA A 160 9.99 0.56 13.85
C ALA A 160 10.86 0.46 15.12
N ALA A 161 10.53 -0.48 16.00
CA ALA A 161 11.29 -0.76 17.21
C ALA A 161 12.64 -1.43 16.90
N CYS A 162 13.70 -1.01 17.60
CA CYS A 162 15.01 -1.68 17.50
C CYS A 162 14.99 -3.07 18.13
N ASP A 163 14.15 -3.30 19.12
CA ASP A 163 13.84 -4.61 19.73
C ASP A 163 12.30 -4.77 19.79
N GLU A 164 11.79 -5.94 19.39
CA GLU A 164 10.34 -6.23 19.40
C GLU A 164 9.72 -6.08 20.81
N ARG A 165 10.50 -6.31 21.84
CA ARG A 165 10.07 -6.09 23.25
C ARG A 165 9.75 -4.62 23.58
N ASP A 166 10.23 -3.70 22.76
CA ASP A 166 10.01 -2.26 22.93
C ASP A 166 8.78 -1.74 22.19
N GLU A 167 8.05 -2.56 21.43
CA GLU A 167 6.92 -2.12 20.60
C GLU A 167 5.85 -1.36 21.39
N THR A 168 5.48 -1.82 22.60
CA THR A 168 4.54 -1.10 23.48
C THR A 168 5.11 0.26 23.92
N TRP A 169 6.40 0.33 24.27
CA TRP A 169 7.06 1.59 24.62
C TRP A 169 7.07 2.55 23.43
N VAL A 170 7.41 2.05 22.24
CA VAL A 170 7.41 2.82 20.98
C VAL A 170 6.02 3.38 20.68
N ALA A 171 4.98 2.55 20.81
CA ALA A 171 3.60 2.98 20.62
C ALA A 171 3.21 4.14 21.57
N ASN A 172 3.60 4.05 22.85
CA ASN A 172 3.36 5.10 23.83
C ASN A 172 4.12 6.40 23.51
N ALA A 173 5.39 6.29 23.12
CA ALA A 173 6.20 7.45 22.74
C ALA A 173 5.65 8.14 21.46
N LEU A 174 5.21 7.37 20.47
CA LEU A 174 4.54 7.89 19.29
C LEU A 174 3.23 8.59 19.68
N GLN A 175 2.39 7.95 20.48
CA GLN A 175 1.12 8.55 20.91
C GLN A 175 1.33 9.90 21.58
N ALA A 176 2.35 10.01 22.45
CA ALA A 176 2.65 11.25 23.17
C ALA A 176 3.20 12.38 22.25
N SER A 177 3.93 12.04 21.16
CA SER A 177 4.61 12.99 20.29
C SER A 177 3.80 13.43 19.08
N LEU A 178 3.07 12.51 18.43
CA LEU A 178 2.48 12.73 17.10
C LEU A 178 1.53 13.92 17.01
N SER A 179 0.66 14.14 18.01
CA SER A 179 -0.30 15.23 17.97
C SER A 179 0.37 16.61 18.06
N SER A 180 1.46 16.74 18.82
CA SER A 180 2.26 17.96 18.88
C SER A 180 3.01 18.18 17.57
N TYR A 181 3.66 17.14 17.09
CA TYR A 181 4.41 17.16 15.82
C TYR A 181 3.52 17.53 14.63
N ALA A 182 2.32 16.95 14.54
CA ALA A 182 1.35 17.27 13.50
C ALA A 182 0.92 18.75 13.53
N ARG A 183 0.62 19.30 14.73
CA ARG A 183 0.26 20.72 14.86
C ARG A 183 1.38 21.66 14.46
N GLN A 184 2.61 21.37 14.86
CA GLN A 184 3.80 22.16 14.49
C GLN A 184 3.99 22.20 12.96
N ASN A 185 3.67 21.09 12.29
CA ASN A 185 3.75 20.96 10.83
C ASN A 185 2.42 21.27 10.12
N LYS A 186 1.48 21.95 10.79
CA LYS A 186 0.19 22.39 10.21
C LYS A 186 -0.65 21.24 9.61
N ALA A 187 -0.48 20.01 10.09
CA ALA A 187 -1.33 18.89 9.71
C ALA A 187 -2.64 18.89 10.49
N SER A 188 -3.74 18.63 9.81
CA SER A 188 -5.08 18.59 10.40
C SER A 188 -5.45 17.21 10.94
N LEU A 189 -4.84 16.15 10.39
CA LEU A 189 -5.06 14.76 10.78
C LEU A 189 -3.74 14.06 11.09
N VAL A 190 -3.82 13.11 12.00
CA VAL A 190 -2.79 12.08 12.22
C VAL A 190 -3.41 10.72 11.91
N VAL A 191 -2.72 9.91 11.11
CA VAL A 191 -3.16 8.58 10.70
C VAL A 191 -2.03 7.59 10.87
N LEU A 192 -2.23 6.55 11.69
CA LEU A 192 -1.40 5.35 11.60
C LEU A 192 -2.00 4.53 10.46
N LYS A 193 -1.21 4.30 9.37
CA LYS A 193 -1.71 3.77 8.12
C LYS A 193 -1.49 2.26 8.02
N ASP A 194 -2.58 1.51 7.87
CA ASP A 194 -2.58 0.07 7.51
C ASP A 194 -1.73 -0.80 8.45
N PHE A 195 -1.86 -0.58 9.76
CA PHE A 195 -1.17 -1.39 10.76
C PHE A 195 -1.82 -2.78 10.86
N PRO A 196 -1.03 -3.87 10.81
CA PRO A 196 -1.55 -5.21 11.05
C PRO A 196 -2.31 -5.34 12.37
N ALA A 197 -3.39 -6.11 12.38
CA ALA A 197 -4.20 -6.33 13.58
C ALA A 197 -3.41 -6.98 14.74
N THR A 198 -2.26 -7.56 14.46
CA THR A 198 -1.33 -8.06 15.47
C THR A 198 -0.79 -6.99 16.41
N TYR A 199 -0.79 -5.71 15.97
CA TYR A 199 -0.39 -4.56 16.80
C TYR A 199 -1.53 -3.97 17.64
N ARG A 200 -2.73 -4.58 17.66
CA ARG A 200 -3.87 -4.02 18.39
C ARG A 200 -3.61 -3.86 19.88
N LEU A 201 -2.83 -4.76 20.47
CA LEU A 201 -2.47 -4.70 21.89
C LEU A 201 -1.49 -3.54 22.16
N GLU A 202 -0.42 -3.44 21.39
CA GLU A 202 0.61 -2.40 21.51
C GLU A 202 0.03 -1.00 21.26
N LEU A 203 -0.94 -0.90 20.33
CA LEU A 203 -1.60 0.35 19.94
C LEU A 203 -2.86 0.67 20.77
N GLU A 204 -3.19 -0.07 21.84
CA GLU A 204 -4.40 0.16 22.65
C GLU A 204 -4.45 1.56 23.30
N THR A 205 -3.29 2.18 23.52
CA THR A 205 -3.18 3.54 24.05
C THR A 205 -3.77 4.59 23.11
N PHE A 206 -3.78 4.38 21.77
CA PHE A 206 -4.27 5.35 20.80
C PHE A 206 -5.78 5.63 20.94
N PRO A 207 -6.68 4.63 20.97
CA PRO A 207 -8.10 4.86 21.20
C PRO A 207 -8.40 5.58 22.53
N ILE A 208 -7.65 5.28 23.60
CA ILE A 208 -7.77 5.92 24.90
C ILE A 208 -7.48 7.43 24.78
N HIS A 209 -6.52 7.83 23.94
CA HIS A 209 -6.14 9.22 23.69
C HIS A 209 -6.85 9.87 22.50
N GLY A 210 -8.02 9.35 22.11
CA GLY A 210 -8.92 10.02 21.18
C GLY A 210 -8.76 9.67 19.72
N TYR A 211 -7.93 8.68 19.37
CA TYR A 211 -7.90 8.13 18.02
C TYR A 211 -9.11 7.21 17.78
N ALA A 212 -9.63 7.20 16.56
CA ALA A 212 -10.57 6.18 16.12
C ALA A 212 -9.80 5.05 15.45
N ARG A 213 -9.95 3.82 15.92
CA ARG A 213 -9.54 2.63 15.17
C ARG A 213 -10.62 2.31 14.14
N ILE A 214 -10.21 2.13 12.89
CA ILE A 214 -11.08 1.81 11.76
C ILE A 214 -10.43 0.67 10.99
N PRO A 215 -11.16 -0.40 10.66
CA PRO A 215 -10.65 -1.41 9.75
C PRO A 215 -10.24 -0.79 8.42
N SER A 216 -9.04 -1.10 7.94
CA SER A 216 -8.58 -0.78 6.58
C SER A 216 -8.93 -1.91 5.61
N MET A 217 -8.62 -1.71 4.33
CA MET A 217 -8.74 -2.78 3.33
C MET A 217 -7.74 -3.89 3.67
N PRO A 218 -8.20 -5.13 3.98
CA PRO A 218 -7.32 -6.18 4.45
C PRO A 218 -6.43 -6.73 3.32
N MET A 219 -5.23 -7.19 3.66
CA MET A 219 -4.48 -8.09 2.79
C MET A 219 -5.11 -9.48 2.80
N THR A 220 -4.62 -10.37 1.95
CA THR A 220 -4.99 -11.78 1.98
C THR A 220 -3.77 -12.67 2.13
N ARG A 221 -3.95 -13.83 2.75
CA ARG A 221 -2.92 -14.84 2.96
C ARG A 221 -3.44 -16.20 2.52
N LEU A 222 -2.59 -16.97 1.86
CA LEU A 222 -2.81 -18.38 1.57
C LEU A 222 -1.70 -19.20 2.23
N PRO A 223 -2.00 -20.06 3.22
CA PRO A 223 -1.05 -21.05 3.71
C PRO A 223 -0.73 -22.09 2.62
N LEU A 224 0.52 -22.49 2.52
CA LEU A 224 1.03 -23.40 1.49
C LEU A 224 1.65 -24.68 2.10
N PRO A 225 0.88 -25.50 2.86
CA PRO A 225 1.39 -26.74 3.44
C PRO A 225 1.40 -27.89 2.41
N TYR A 226 1.61 -27.63 1.15
CA TYR A 226 1.54 -28.56 0.02
C TYR A 226 2.89 -28.67 -0.67
N ASN A 227 3.15 -29.80 -1.31
CA ASN A 227 4.39 -30.01 -2.05
C ASN A 227 4.38 -29.42 -3.47
N ASN A 228 3.19 -29.25 -4.05
CA ASN A 228 3.02 -28.73 -5.40
C ASN A 228 1.60 -28.18 -5.62
N TRP A 229 1.42 -27.52 -6.78
CA TRP A 229 0.14 -26.95 -7.18
C TRP A 229 -0.99 -27.99 -7.28
N ASP A 230 -0.73 -29.19 -7.79
CA ASP A 230 -1.79 -30.19 -7.99
C ASP A 230 -2.34 -30.68 -6.66
N GLU A 231 -1.48 -30.88 -5.65
CA GLU A 231 -1.89 -31.21 -4.30
C GLU A 231 -2.78 -30.11 -3.69
N TYR A 232 -2.34 -28.86 -3.74
CA TYR A 232 -3.16 -27.73 -3.29
C TYR A 232 -4.46 -27.63 -4.09
N PHE A 233 -4.41 -27.73 -5.42
CA PHE A 233 -5.58 -27.61 -6.28
C PHE A 233 -6.67 -28.65 -5.97
N LEU A 234 -6.30 -29.85 -5.51
CA LEU A 234 -7.25 -30.88 -5.11
C LEU A 234 -8.02 -30.55 -3.83
N THR A 235 -7.51 -29.66 -2.96
CA THR A 235 -8.22 -29.22 -1.74
C THR A 235 -9.37 -28.25 -2.05
N LEU A 236 -9.28 -27.51 -3.17
CA LEU A 236 -10.31 -26.55 -3.57
C LEU A 236 -11.64 -27.25 -3.87
N SER A 237 -12.76 -26.55 -3.74
CA SER A 237 -14.08 -27.06 -4.04
C SER A 237 -14.19 -27.60 -5.48
N LYS A 238 -15.03 -28.59 -5.71
CA LYS A 238 -15.28 -29.14 -7.07
C LYS A 238 -15.71 -28.05 -8.06
N ALA A 239 -16.51 -27.09 -7.62
CA ALA A 239 -16.98 -25.97 -8.43
C ALA A 239 -15.83 -25.06 -8.82
N THR A 240 -14.98 -24.67 -7.85
CA THR A 240 -13.79 -23.84 -8.05
C THR A 240 -12.82 -24.51 -9.02
N ARG A 241 -12.51 -25.80 -8.79
CA ARG A 241 -11.63 -26.55 -9.70
C ARG A 241 -12.13 -26.58 -11.14
N LYS A 242 -13.44 -26.77 -11.33
CA LYS A 242 -14.08 -26.77 -12.66
C LYS A 242 -13.92 -25.41 -13.34
N ASP A 243 -14.15 -24.31 -12.61
CA ASP A 243 -14.06 -22.95 -13.14
C ASP A 243 -12.59 -22.59 -13.46
N LEU A 244 -11.65 -22.86 -12.55
CA LEU A 244 -10.23 -22.59 -12.76
C LEU A 244 -9.67 -23.39 -13.94
N ARG A 245 -9.99 -24.69 -14.09
CA ARG A 245 -9.59 -25.48 -15.28
C ARG A 245 -10.12 -24.88 -16.58
N ARG A 246 -11.32 -24.31 -16.57
CA ARG A 246 -11.89 -23.63 -17.74
C ARG A 246 -11.10 -22.38 -18.08
N LYS A 247 -10.71 -21.59 -17.07
CA LYS A 247 -9.92 -20.37 -17.22
C LYS A 247 -8.51 -20.69 -17.71
N PHE A 248 -7.82 -21.63 -17.08
CA PHE A 248 -6.46 -22.00 -17.45
C PHE A 248 -6.35 -22.55 -18.87
N ARG A 249 -7.29 -23.41 -19.28
CA ARG A 249 -7.33 -23.92 -20.67
C ARG A 249 -7.38 -22.85 -21.75
N LYS A 250 -7.88 -21.65 -21.44
CA LYS A 250 -7.85 -20.53 -22.39
C LYS A 250 -6.44 -19.94 -22.53
N ALA A 251 -5.73 -19.74 -21.44
CA ALA A 251 -4.37 -19.23 -21.43
C ALA A 251 -3.34 -20.23 -21.98
N GLU A 252 -3.63 -21.54 -21.85
CA GLU A 252 -2.76 -22.62 -22.30
C GLU A 252 -2.90 -22.94 -23.81
N ARG A 253 -3.86 -22.32 -24.51
CA ARG A 253 -3.99 -22.46 -25.97
C ARG A 253 -2.83 -21.76 -26.70
N PRO A 254 -2.41 -22.29 -27.87
CA PRO A 254 -1.45 -21.57 -28.70
C PRO A 254 -1.97 -20.17 -29.11
N PRO A 255 -1.11 -19.17 -29.15
CA PRO A 255 0.31 -19.19 -28.77
C PRO A 255 0.47 -19.30 -27.25
N LYS A 256 1.41 -20.15 -26.80
CA LYS A 256 1.67 -20.38 -25.36
C LYS A 256 2.18 -19.10 -24.68
N ILE A 257 1.85 -18.99 -23.39
CA ILE A 257 2.41 -17.98 -22.50
C ILE A 257 3.64 -18.60 -21.83
N GLU A 258 4.76 -17.92 -21.88
CA GLU A 258 6.02 -18.29 -21.24
C GLU A 258 6.21 -17.39 -20.02
N MET A 259 6.66 -17.96 -18.89
CA MET A 259 6.96 -17.23 -17.66
C MET A 259 8.45 -17.27 -17.39
N GLU A 260 9.02 -16.12 -17.04
CA GLU A 260 10.36 -15.99 -16.46
C GLU A 260 10.30 -15.22 -15.13
N VAL A 261 11.26 -15.46 -14.26
CA VAL A 261 11.39 -14.75 -12.97
C VAL A 261 12.76 -14.11 -12.89
N VAL A 262 12.79 -12.79 -12.70
CA VAL A 262 14.03 -12.01 -12.60
C VAL A 262 14.04 -11.18 -11.32
N SER A 263 15.23 -10.84 -10.82
CA SER A 263 15.39 -9.95 -9.67
C SER A 263 15.60 -8.48 -10.09
N ASP A 264 16.24 -8.24 -11.23
CA ASP A 264 16.42 -6.88 -11.80
C ASP A 264 15.54 -6.70 -13.04
N ILE A 265 14.59 -5.79 -12.94
CA ILE A 265 13.63 -5.43 -13.98
C ILE A 265 14.06 -4.21 -14.79
N ALA A 266 15.19 -3.59 -14.48
CA ALA A 266 15.61 -2.34 -15.11
C ALA A 266 15.60 -2.36 -16.65
N PRO A 267 16.02 -3.44 -17.33
CA PRO A 267 15.95 -3.51 -18.80
C PRO A 267 14.53 -3.51 -19.39
N LEU A 268 13.54 -3.96 -18.60
CA LEU A 268 12.14 -4.17 -19.05
C LEU A 268 11.17 -3.12 -18.50
N VAL A 269 11.65 -2.14 -17.71
CA VAL A 269 10.80 -1.17 -17.04
C VAL A 269 9.91 -0.40 -18.01
N ASP A 270 10.43 -0.05 -19.19
CA ASP A 270 9.67 0.72 -20.16
C ASP A 270 8.52 -0.09 -20.81
N GLU A 271 8.64 -1.43 -20.83
CA GLU A 271 7.58 -2.32 -21.29
C GLU A 271 6.55 -2.64 -20.19
N ILE A 272 6.99 -2.83 -18.93
CA ILE A 272 6.07 -3.24 -17.84
C ILE A 272 5.30 -2.07 -17.24
N HIS A 273 5.89 -0.87 -17.18
CA HIS A 273 5.26 0.27 -16.50
C HIS A 273 3.91 0.68 -17.10
N PRO A 274 3.70 0.67 -18.45
CA PRO A 274 2.37 0.88 -19.01
C PRO A 274 1.33 -0.16 -18.58
N LEU A 275 1.76 -1.43 -18.37
CA LEU A 275 0.87 -2.50 -17.89
C LEU A 275 0.46 -2.27 -16.43
N TYR A 276 1.41 -1.81 -15.60
CA TYR A 276 1.12 -1.37 -14.22
C TYR A 276 0.10 -0.24 -14.21
N LEU A 277 0.34 0.82 -14.99
CA LEU A 277 -0.57 1.97 -15.05
C LEU A 277 -1.97 1.56 -15.52
N ALA A 278 -2.07 0.62 -16.49
CA ALA A 278 -3.36 0.12 -16.97
C ALA A 278 -4.19 -0.58 -15.88
N VAL A 279 -3.56 -1.25 -14.91
CA VAL A 279 -4.22 -1.82 -13.73
C VAL A 279 -4.52 -0.73 -12.71
N HIS A 280 -3.54 0.12 -12.41
CA HIS A 280 -3.66 1.22 -11.45
C HIS A 280 -4.81 2.19 -11.82
N GLU A 281 -4.96 2.55 -13.10
CA GLU A 281 -6.04 3.42 -13.58
C GLU A 281 -7.43 2.84 -13.34
N ARG A 282 -7.55 1.51 -13.33
CA ARG A 282 -8.81 0.78 -13.08
C ARG A 282 -9.06 0.53 -11.59
N SER A 283 -8.06 0.75 -10.76
CA SER A 283 -8.20 0.59 -9.30
C SER A 283 -9.17 1.62 -8.74
N PRO A 284 -10.09 1.20 -7.85
CA PRO A 284 -10.97 2.12 -7.13
C PRO A 284 -10.24 2.96 -6.07
N LEU A 285 -9.07 2.51 -5.62
CA LEU A 285 -8.21 3.18 -4.66
C LEU A 285 -6.87 3.50 -5.31
N LYS A 286 -6.45 4.76 -5.21
CA LYS A 286 -5.20 5.28 -5.81
C LYS A 286 -4.53 6.14 -4.75
N PHE A 287 -3.77 5.51 -3.87
CA PHE A 287 -3.06 6.25 -2.83
C PHE A 287 -1.69 6.70 -3.33
N GLU A 288 -0.90 5.75 -3.86
CA GLU A 288 0.40 5.99 -4.46
C GLU A 288 0.42 5.52 -5.92
N THR A 289 1.29 6.12 -6.72
CA THR A 289 1.61 5.66 -8.07
C THR A 289 3.09 5.32 -8.14
N LEU A 290 3.40 4.03 -8.32
CA LEU A 290 4.79 3.57 -8.41
C LEU A 290 5.42 4.05 -9.71
N THR A 291 6.59 4.68 -9.60
CA THR A 291 7.31 5.25 -10.73
C THR A 291 8.20 4.22 -11.45
N LYS A 292 8.64 4.53 -12.65
CA LYS A 292 9.70 3.74 -13.32
C LYS A 292 10.97 3.68 -12.48
N GLY A 293 11.29 4.78 -11.76
CA GLY A 293 12.40 4.87 -10.82
C GLY A 293 12.30 3.83 -9.71
N TYR A 294 11.11 3.68 -9.12
CA TYR A 294 10.85 2.66 -8.11
C TYR A 294 11.18 1.25 -8.61
N PHE A 295 10.63 0.83 -9.75
CA PHE A 295 10.86 -0.51 -10.29
C PHE A 295 12.33 -0.78 -10.60
N ARG A 296 13.06 0.21 -11.15
CA ARG A 296 14.51 0.09 -11.40
C ARG A 296 15.31 -0.05 -10.12
N THR A 297 14.98 0.75 -9.11
CA THR A 297 15.76 0.84 -7.88
C THR A 297 15.53 -0.36 -6.97
N ILE A 298 14.27 -0.84 -6.87
CA ILE A 298 13.94 -1.96 -5.98
C ILE A 298 14.65 -3.25 -6.40
N GLY A 299 14.69 -3.56 -7.70
CA GLY A 299 15.41 -4.74 -8.21
C GLY A 299 16.92 -4.69 -7.96
N ARG A 300 17.52 -3.49 -8.05
CA ARG A 300 18.96 -3.30 -7.86
C ARG A 300 19.38 -3.28 -6.39
N ARG A 301 18.62 -2.64 -5.51
CA ARG A 301 18.96 -2.49 -4.08
C ARG A 301 18.48 -3.64 -3.20
N MET A 302 17.45 -4.37 -3.63
CA MET A 302 16.91 -5.53 -2.91
C MET A 302 16.84 -6.80 -3.77
N PRO A 303 17.92 -7.19 -4.52
CA PRO A 303 17.91 -8.39 -5.38
C PRO A 303 17.76 -9.68 -4.59
N ASP A 304 18.11 -9.65 -3.31
CA ASP A 304 17.90 -10.74 -2.34
C ASP A 304 16.42 -11.02 -2.10
N ARG A 305 15.53 -10.02 -2.26
CA ARG A 305 14.08 -10.11 -1.96
C ARG A 305 13.19 -9.90 -3.17
N ALA A 306 13.54 -9.01 -4.09
CA ALA A 306 12.72 -8.68 -5.25
C ALA A 306 12.64 -9.85 -6.25
N ARG A 307 11.42 -10.17 -6.68
CA ARG A 307 11.13 -11.13 -7.75
C ARG A 307 10.09 -10.52 -8.66
N PHE A 308 10.45 -10.43 -9.94
CA PHE A 308 9.53 -9.99 -11.00
C PHE A 308 9.19 -11.20 -11.84
N PHE A 309 7.92 -11.57 -11.84
CA PHE A 309 7.34 -12.58 -12.70
C PHE A 309 6.91 -11.89 -13.99
N ILE A 310 7.37 -12.39 -15.12
CA ILE A 310 7.12 -11.82 -16.45
C ILE A 310 6.46 -12.88 -17.31
N TRP A 311 5.29 -12.60 -17.84
CA TRP A 311 4.60 -13.48 -18.79
C TRP A 311 4.65 -12.89 -20.19
N ARG A 312 5.17 -13.69 -21.13
CA ARG A 312 5.28 -13.33 -22.54
C ARG A 312 4.41 -14.22 -23.42
N GLN A 313 3.79 -13.60 -24.42
CA GLN A 313 3.10 -14.33 -25.50
C GLN A 313 3.61 -13.78 -26.84
N LEU A 314 4.14 -14.63 -27.69
CA LEU A 314 4.80 -14.24 -28.98
C LEU A 314 5.90 -13.18 -28.74
N GLY A 315 6.69 -13.30 -27.69
CA GLY A 315 7.76 -12.37 -27.33
C GLY A 315 7.32 -11.06 -26.66
N LYS A 316 6.03 -10.71 -26.70
CA LYS A 316 5.49 -9.51 -26.06
C LYS A 316 5.12 -9.79 -24.59
N ILE A 317 5.46 -8.89 -23.68
CA ILE A 317 5.00 -8.95 -22.29
C ILE A 317 3.49 -8.70 -22.23
N VAL A 318 2.73 -9.66 -21.72
CA VAL A 318 1.27 -9.58 -21.56
C VAL A 318 0.85 -9.41 -20.10
N ALA A 319 1.73 -9.78 -19.17
CA ALA A 319 1.56 -9.54 -17.72
C ALA A 319 2.92 -9.48 -17.03
N PHE A 320 2.96 -8.81 -15.89
CA PHE A 320 4.02 -8.97 -14.91
C PHE A 320 3.45 -8.89 -13.49
N SER A 321 4.14 -9.47 -12.53
CA SER A 321 3.89 -9.22 -11.11
C SER A 321 5.20 -8.96 -10.38
N PHE A 322 5.18 -7.99 -9.46
CA PHE A 322 6.29 -7.72 -8.56
C PHE A 322 5.98 -8.32 -7.20
N CYS A 323 6.87 -9.19 -6.73
CA CYS A 323 6.78 -9.82 -5.44
C CYS A 323 8.04 -9.55 -4.59
N LEU A 324 7.86 -9.53 -3.27
CA LEU A 324 8.94 -9.58 -2.30
C LEU A 324 8.96 -10.96 -1.64
N VAL A 325 10.13 -11.60 -1.58
CA VAL A 325 10.34 -12.88 -0.91
C VAL A 325 11.21 -12.65 0.32
N CYS A 326 10.75 -13.12 1.46
CA CYS A 326 11.43 -12.97 2.73
C CYS A 326 11.10 -14.17 3.63
N ASP A 327 12.12 -14.82 4.16
CA ASP A 327 12.00 -16.05 4.95
C ASP A 327 11.21 -17.13 4.17
N ASP A 328 10.09 -17.55 4.71
CA ASP A 328 9.19 -18.56 4.12
C ASP A 328 7.93 -17.95 3.46
N LYS A 329 7.97 -16.65 3.10
CA LYS A 329 6.82 -15.87 2.61
C LYS A 329 7.11 -15.20 1.28
N ILE A 330 6.08 -15.12 0.42
CA ILE A 330 6.06 -14.29 -0.77
C ILE A 330 4.91 -13.28 -0.66
N TYR A 331 5.21 -12.01 -0.92
CA TYR A 331 4.26 -10.90 -0.93
C TYR A 331 4.08 -10.41 -2.35
N ASP A 332 2.90 -10.63 -2.93
CA ASP A 332 2.51 -10.16 -4.26
C ASP A 332 2.06 -8.69 -4.14
N GLU A 333 2.98 -7.78 -4.47
CA GLU A 333 2.85 -6.34 -4.19
C GLU A 333 2.05 -5.60 -5.26
N CYS A 334 2.31 -5.88 -6.53
CA CYS A 334 1.56 -5.27 -7.62
C CYS A 334 1.63 -6.08 -8.91
N ILE A 335 0.63 -5.93 -9.76
CA ILE A 335 0.49 -6.59 -11.04
C ILE A 335 0.27 -5.56 -12.16
N GLY A 336 0.78 -5.86 -13.33
CA GLY A 336 0.45 -5.18 -14.59
C GLY A 336 -0.10 -6.15 -15.61
N LEU A 337 -1.09 -5.72 -16.38
CA LEU A 337 -1.80 -6.56 -17.36
C LEU A 337 -2.01 -5.83 -18.68
N ASP A 338 -1.75 -6.53 -19.79
CA ASP A 338 -2.21 -6.09 -21.12
C ASP A 338 -3.70 -6.40 -21.29
N TYR A 339 -4.54 -5.41 -21.08
CA TYR A 339 -6.01 -5.59 -21.17
C TYR A 339 -6.51 -5.90 -22.58
N SER A 340 -5.68 -5.81 -23.60
CA SER A 340 -6.07 -6.27 -24.94
C SER A 340 -6.29 -7.79 -24.99
N VAL A 341 -5.63 -8.55 -24.10
CA VAL A 341 -5.72 -10.02 -24.01
C VAL A 341 -6.08 -10.54 -22.61
N ALA A 342 -5.90 -9.75 -21.56
CA ALA A 342 -5.98 -10.20 -20.18
C ALA A 342 -7.33 -10.80 -19.79
N LEU A 343 -8.44 -10.20 -20.25
CA LEU A 343 -9.79 -10.67 -19.93
C LEU A 343 -10.11 -11.99 -20.65
N ASP A 344 -9.77 -12.09 -21.90
CA ASP A 344 -10.01 -13.30 -22.72
C ASP A 344 -9.20 -14.49 -22.24
N LEU A 345 -7.95 -14.26 -21.84
CA LEU A 345 -7.04 -15.28 -21.35
C LEU A 345 -7.18 -15.53 -19.83
N HIS A 346 -8.01 -14.77 -19.12
CA HIS A 346 -8.11 -14.81 -17.67
C HIS A 346 -6.74 -14.68 -16.97
N LEU A 347 -5.87 -13.79 -17.47
CA LEU A 347 -4.48 -13.67 -17.05
C LEU A 347 -4.32 -13.51 -15.54
N TYR A 348 -5.19 -12.77 -14.87
CA TYR A 348 -5.11 -12.59 -13.41
C TYR A 348 -5.12 -13.92 -12.65
N PHE A 349 -5.99 -14.87 -13.02
CA PHE A 349 -6.01 -16.20 -12.39
C PHE A 349 -4.81 -17.05 -12.79
N TYR A 350 -4.35 -16.88 -14.03
CA TYR A 350 -3.20 -17.58 -14.56
C TYR A 350 -1.92 -17.15 -13.84
N THR A 351 -1.73 -15.86 -13.64
CA THR A 351 -0.57 -15.30 -12.91
C THR A 351 -0.56 -15.73 -11.44
N LEU A 352 -1.72 -15.73 -10.76
CA LEU A 352 -1.83 -16.24 -9.39
C LEU A 352 -1.41 -17.71 -9.28
N ARG A 353 -1.88 -18.58 -10.21
CA ARG A 353 -1.47 -19.98 -10.26
C ARG A 353 0.05 -20.12 -10.34
N ASP A 354 0.65 -19.40 -11.28
CA ASP A 354 2.08 -19.53 -11.53
C ASP A 354 2.93 -19.02 -10.38
N ILE A 355 2.54 -17.90 -9.73
CA ILE A 355 3.23 -17.40 -8.54
C ILE A 355 3.11 -18.38 -7.37
N ILE A 356 1.92 -18.95 -7.13
CA ILE A 356 1.70 -19.94 -6.07
C ILE A 356 2.48 -21.23 -6.37
N SER A 357 2.49 -21.69 -7.63
CA SER A 357 3.28 -22.86 -8.05
C SER A 357 4.76 -22.63 -7.79
N TRP A 358 5.28 -21.48 -8.20
CA TRP A 358 6.68 -21.10 -7.95
C TRP A 358 6.99 -21.03 -6.45
N ALA A 359 6.08 -20.48 -5.64
CA ALA A 359 6.25 -20.41 -4.19
C ALA A 359 6.36 -21.82 -3.57
N LEU A 360 5.51 -22.76 -3.98
CA LEU A 360 5.54 -24.16 -3.54
C LEU A 360 6.84 -24.85 -3.97
N GLU A 361 7.28 -24.67 -5.22
CA GLU A 361 8.54 -25.24 -5.75
C GLU A 361 9.78 -24.73 -4.99
N HIS A 362 9.71 -23.52 -4.40
CA HIS A 362 10.77 -22.92 -3.60
C HIS A 362 10.61 -23.14 -2.09
N GLY A 363 9.65 -23.98 -1.67
CA GLY A 363 9.44 -24.36 -0.27
C GLY A 363 8.89 -23.23 0.62
N LEU A 364 8.28 -22.19 0.00
CA LEU A 364 7.63 -21.11 0.76
C LEU A 364 6.35 -21.62 1.41
N LYS A 365 6.05 -21.11 2.60
CA LYS A 365 4.91 -21.57 3.41
C LYS A 365 3.70 -20.66 3.33
N TYR A 366 3.87 -19.44 2.86
CA TYR A 366 2.78 -18.46 2.79
C TYR A 366 2.88 -17.60 1.53
N TYR A 367 1.74 -17.43 0.85
CA TYR A 367 1.53 -16.43 -0.18
C TYR A 367 0.65 -15.32 0.39
N TYR A 368 1.13 -14.09 0.31
CA TYR A 368 0.38 -12.88 0.67
C TYR A 368 0.07 -12.07 -0.58
N SER A 369 -1.08 -11.42 -0.61
CA SER A 369 -1.44 -10.50 -1.68
C SER A 369 -2.05 -9.22 -1.13
N ASN A 370 -1.67 -8.11 -1.72
CA ASN A 370 -2.12 -6.77 -1.35
C ASN A 370 -3.65 -6.60 -1.47
N PRO A 371 -4.25 -5.59 -0.82
CA PRO A 371 -5.68 -5.32 -0.87
C PRO A 371 -6.27 -5.26 -2.28
N LEU A 372 -7.62 -5.30 -2.34
CA LEU A 372 -8.47 -5.27 -3.53
C LEU A 372 -8.54 -6.59 -4.32
N ASN A 373 -9.49 -6.65 -5.25
CA ASN A 373 -9.78 -7.80 -6.11
C ASN A 373 -9.97 -9.11 -5.33
N TYR A 374 -10.84 -9.08 -4.30
CA TYR A 374 -11.00 -10.19 -3.34
C TYR A 374 -11.68 -11.44 -3.91
N GLU A 375 -12.54 -11.32 -4.92
CA GLU A 375 -13.27 -12.48 -5.49
C GLU A 375 -12.34 -13.62 -5.96
N PRO A 376 -11.27 -13.38 -6.75
CA PRO A 376 -10.32 -14.43 -7.11
C PRO A 376 -9.60 -15.06 -5.92
N LYS A 377 -9.27 -14.24 -4.91
CA LYS A 377 -8.57 -14.70 -3.70
C LYS A 377 -9.46 -15.56 -2.81
N LEU A 378 -10.74 -15.20 -2.71
CA LEU A 378 -11.76 -16.04 -2.07
C LEU A 378 -11.90 -17.40 -2.77
N HIS A 379 -11.87 -17.43 -4.11
CA HIS A 379 -11.91 -18.67 -4.88
C HIS A 379 -10.67 -19.56 -4.69
N LEU A 380 -9.57 -18.98 -4.25
CA LEU A 380 -8.35 -19.70 -3.90
C LEU A 380 -8.25 -20.01 -2.40
N ASP A 381 -9.34 -19.92 -1.66
CA ASP A 381 -9.43 -20.19 -0.21
C ASP A 381 -8.41 -19.36 0.61
N CYS A 382 -8.10 -18.13 0.16
CA CYS A 382 -7.30 -17.21 0.94
C CYS A 382 -8.05 -16.75 2.19
N GLU A 383 -7.30 -16.44 3.24
CA GLU A 383 -7.79 -15.81 4.47
C GLU A 383 -7.55 -14.31 4.44
N LEU A 384 -8.37 -13.52 5.13
CA LEU A 384 -8.11 -12.10 5.33
C LEU A 384 -6.99 -11.89 6.36
N VAL A 385 -6.15 -10.92 6.11
CA VAL A 385 -5.16 -10.39 7.07
C VAL A 385 -5.61 -8.98 7.42
N PRO A 386 -6.28 -8.80 8.58
CA PRO A 386 -6.86 -7.52 8.95
C PRO A 386 -5.79 -6.45 9.15
N LEU A 387 -6.08 -5.26 8.64
CA LEU A 387 -5.30 -4.04 8.82
C LEU A 387 -6.19 -2.98 9.47
N ASP A 388 -5.60 -2.14 10.29
CA ASP A 388 -6.29 -1.07 11.00
C ASP A 388 -5.68 0.31 10.65
N LEU A 389 -6.55 1.32 10.61
CA LEU A 389 -6.18 2.73 10.65
C LEU A 389 -6.47 3.26 12.06
N TYR A 390 -5.56 4.07 12.61
CA TYR A 390 -5.83 4.85 13.82
C TYR A 390 -5.81 6.33 13.44
N VAL A 391 -6.93 7.00 13.57
CA VAL A 391 -7.14 8.35 13.02
C VAL A 391 -7.59 9.31 14.10
N THR A 392 -6.94 10.48 14.17
CA THR A 392 -7.37 11.59 15.03
C THR A 392 -7.27 12.93 14.30
N HIS A 393 -8.18 13.85 14.62
CA HIS A 393 -8.09 15.24 14.17
C HIS A 393 -7.32 16.05 15.20
N THR A 394 -6.35 16.89 14.74
CA THR A 394 -5.47 17.69 15.61
C THR A 394 -6.21 18.77 16.40
N ASN A 395 -7.41 19.18 15.96
CA ASN A 395 -8.30 20.06 16.71
C ASN A 395 -9.23 19.21 17.58
N SER A 396 -9.11 19.36 18.90
CA SER A 396 -9.87 18.60 19.90
C SER A 396 -11.39 18.81 19.83
N LEU A 397 -11.85 19.97 19.38
CA LEU A 397 -13.28 20.27 19.23
C LEU A 397 -13.89 19.57 18.02
N LEU A 398 -13.13 19.40 16.95
CA LEU A 398 -13.58 18.71 15.74
C LEU A 398 -13.44 17.20 15.82
N ASN A 399 -12.52 16.69 16.63
CA ASN A 399 -12.21 15.27 16.71
C ASN A 399 -13.42 14.38 17.07
N PRO A 400 -14.29 14.70 18.05
CA PRO A 400 -15.47 13.88 18.37
C PRO A 400 -16.44 13.76 17.19
N ILE A 401 -16.66 14.86 16.45
CA ILE A 401 -17.51 14.89 15.28
C ILE A 401 -16.91 14.02 14.18
N PHE A 402 -15.61 14.18 13.93
CA PHE A 402 -14.87 13.41 12.95
C PHE A 402 -14.90 11.91 13.24
N ARG A 403 -14.63 11.50 14.48
CA ARG A 403 -14.72 10.11 14.95
C ARG A 403 -16.10 9.47 14.70
N HIS A 404 -17.16 10.25 14.85
CA HIS A 404 -18.52 9.74 14.59
C HIS A 404 -18.70 9.34 13.13
N PHE A 405 -18.18 10.13 12.18
CA PHE A 405 -18.27 9.83 10.74
C PHE A 405 -17.36 8.67 10.31
N LEU A 406 -16.20 8.54 10.94
CA LEU A 406 -15.23 7.49 10.60
C LEU A 406 -15.79 6.06 10.77
N LYS A 407 -16.70 5.85 11.71
CA LYS A 407 -17.37 4.55 11.94
C LYS A 407 -18.12 4.00 10.71
N TYR A 408 -18.39 4.87 9.73
CA TYR A 408 -19.09 4.50 8.50
C TYR A 408 -18.15 4.13 7.33
N LEU A 409 -16.84 4.18 7.53
CA LEU A 409 -15.83 3.94 6.50
C LEU A 409 -15.27 2.50 6.48
N GLY A 410 -15.91 1.55 7.16
CA GLY A 410 -15.43 0.16 7.18
C GLY A 410 -15.39 -0.48 5.78
N PRO A 411 -14.37 -1.32 5.49
CA PRO A 411 -14.13 -1.91 4.17
C PRO A 411 -15.25 -2.85 3.72
N THR A 412 -15.88 -3.58 4.64
CA THR A 412 -17.01 -4.49 4.36
C THR A 412 -18.25 -3.79 3.80
N ARG A 413 -18.36 -2.45 3.99
CA ARG A 413 -19.43 -1.64 3.39
C ARG A 413 -19.13 -1.26 1.94
N HIS A 414 -17.87 -1.28 1.56
CA HIS A 414 -17.41 -0.91 0.24
C HIS A 414 -17.24 -2.11 -0.67
N ASP A 415 -16.77 -3.24 -0.13
CA ASP A 415 -16.66 -4.50 -0.86
C ASP A 415 -17.40 -5.63 -0.12
N PRO A 416 -18.61 -6.01 -0.60
CA PRO A 416 -19.41 -7.07 0.01
C PRO A 416 -18.76 -8.46 -0.08
N VAL A 417 -17.78 -8.65 -0.97
CA VAL A 417 -17.05 -9.92 -1.08
C VAL A 417 -16.32 -10.24 0.22
N LEU A 418 -15.83 -9.20 0.93
CA LEU A 418 -15.14 -9.37 2.21
C LEU A 418 -15.98 -10.12 3.25
N GLN A 419 -17.31 -9.94 3.25
CA GLN A 419 -18.21 -10.63 4.18
C GLN A 419 -18.33 -12.14 3.93
N ARG A 420 -17.85 -12.63 2.78
CA ARG A 420 -17.90 -14.04 2.38
C ARG A 420 -16.66 -14.82 2.82
N PHE A 421 -15.62 -14.13 3.29
CA PHE A 421 -14.44 -14.80 3.82
C PHE A 421 -14.73 -15.45 5.18
N PRO A 422 -14.17 -16.65 5.45
CA PRO A 422 -14.45 -17.38 6.70
C PRO A 422 -14.11 -16.60 7.97
N ASN A 423 -13.12 -15.69 7.89
CA ASN A 423 -12.64 -14.89 9.01
C ASN A 423 -12.97 -13.39 8.87
N ALA A 424 -14.10 -13.05 8.23
CA ALA A 424 -14.54 -11.66 8.05
C ALA A 424 -14.87 -10.94 9.38
N ASP A 425 -15.14 -11.68 10.43
CA ASP A 425 -15.39 -11.20 11.79
C ASP A 425 -14.15 -10.59 12.48
N GLN A 426 -12.97 -10.86 11.96
CA GLN A 426 -11.71 -10.30 12.49
C GLN A 426 -11.44 -8.84 12.03
N LEU A 427 -12.19 -8.31 11.07
CA LEU A 427 -12.05 -6.95 10.54
C LEU A 427 -12.48 -5.86 11.53
#